data_25fd05f61f9f2c3d53c0c302c1daa77c
#
_entry.id   25fd05f61f9f2c3d53c0c302c1daa77c
#
_cell.length_a   1.000
_cell.length_b   1.000
_cell.length_c   1.000
_cell.angle_alpha   90.00
_cell.angle_beta   90.00
_cell.angle_gamma   90.00
#
_symmetry.space_group_name_H-M   'P 1'
#
loop_
_entity.id
_entity.type
_entity.pdbx_description
1 polymer ?
#
loop_
_entity_poly.entity_id
_entity_poly.type
_entity_poly.pdbx_seq_one_letter_code
_entity_poly.pdbx_strand_id
1 'polypeptide(L)'
;LHVTDDTRGGCQPLGKQSVRWKSAGCSYTRTTGIWQTVWLEKVSPQGLKKCRIIPDIDRGMLIFIPEFHSLQSGNALYIQVSSHGEICARTALPCSSGIPVELKIPSPVLWEPGKPHLYDVHYEVRNAGGELLDSVESYAGLRKCHVEGNRFYLNNQPVFLRLVLDQGFYPKGIWTAPSDEDLKQDIELSMKAGFNGARLHQKVFEERFHYWADRMGYLTWGEFPDWGLAFWDHSFGVDRKVDHYRGFSNHRSEWAAAVDRDFNHPSIIAWT
;
A
#
# COMPACT_ATOMS: atom_id res chain seq x y z
N LEU A 1 17.56 -19.54 -2.01
CA LEU A 1 17.41 -18.25 -2.70
C LEU A 1 18.78 -17.67 -3.00
N HIS A 2 18.93 -17.10 -4.18
CA HIS A 2 20.12 -16.34 -4.57
C HIS A 2 19.66 -14.91 -4.87
N VAL A 3 20.32 -13.93 -4.22
CA VAL A 3 19.99 -12.51 -4.37
C VAL A 3 21.24 -11.79 -4.86
N THR A 4 21.10 -11.01 -5.92
CA THR A 4 22.12 -10.11 -6.43
C THR A 4 21.60 -8.69 -6.38
N ASP A 5 22.36 -7.82 -5.75
CA ASP A 5 22.03 -6.40 -5.61
C ASP A 5 23.23 -5.58 -6.11
N ASP A 6 23.11 -5.07 -7.33
CA ASP A 6 24.11 -4.19 -7.91
C ASP A 6 23.78 -2.72 -7.63
N THR A 7 24.12 -2.28 -6.41
CA THR A 7 23.92 -0.90 -5.97
C THR A 7 24.70 0.13 -6.80
N ARG A 8 25.52 -0.29 -7.76
CA ARG A 8 26.37 0.57 -8.61
C ARG A 8 26.05 0.45 -10.09
N GLY A 9 25.17 -0.46 -10.48
CA GLY A 9 24.88 -0.78 -11.88
C GLY A 9 24.04 0.25 -12.62
N GLY A 10 23.32 1.12 -11.91
CA GLY A 10 22.50 2.17 -12.51
C GLY A 10 21.23 1.71 -13.20
N CYS A 11 20.86 0.42 -13.08
CA CYS A 11 19.64 -0.15 -13.63
C CYS A 11 18.52 -0.34 -12.59
N GLN A 12 18.80 0.00 -11.35
CA GLN A 12 17.88 -0.08 -10.22
C GLN A 12 17.98 1.17 -9.34
N PRO A 13 16.89 1.59 -8.69
CA PRO A 13 16.93 2.69 -7.75
C PRO A 13 17.71 2.29 -6.48
N LEU A 14 18.46 3.22 -5.93
CA LEU A 14 19.16 3.06 -4.65
C LEU A 14 18.34 3.58 -3.48
N GLY A 15 17.50 4.56 -3.75
CA GLY A 15 16.87 5.33 -2.69
C GLY A 15 17.94 5.96 -1.79
N LYS A 16 17.81 5.76 -0.49
CA LYS A 16 18.75 6.26 0.52
C LYS A 16 19.87 5.28 0.88
N GLN A 17 20.07 4.21 0.13
CA GLN A 17 21.17 3.28 0.36
C GLN A 17 22.50 3.86 -0.13
N SER A 18 23.54 3.74 0.69
CA SER A 18 24.86 4.21 0.34
C SER A 18 25.53 3.25 -0.67
N VAL A 19 26.19 3.81 -1.68
CA VAL A 19 27.08 3.07 -2.58
C VAL A 19 28.42 2.73 -1.93
N ARG A 20 28.68 3.28 -0.73
CA ARG A 20 29.88 3.02 0.08
C ARG A 20 29.57 1.97 1.14
N TRP A 21 30.63 1.42 1.75
CA TRP A 21 30.51 0.46 2.86
C TRP A 21 29.91 1.06 4.14
N LYS A 22 29.95 2.37 4.28
CA LYS A 22 29.46 3.11 5.45
C LYS A 22 28.46 4.16 4.99
N SER A 23 27.59 4.55 5.91
CA SER A 23 26.73 5.71 5.72
C SER A 23 27.57 6.94 5.37
N ALA A 24 27.11 7.72 4.40
CA ALA A 24 27.80 8.92 3.93
C ALA A 24 26.80 9.94 3.42
N GLY A 25 26.98 11.21 3.81
CA GLY A 25 26.07 12.29 3.45
C GLY A 25 24.65 12.00 3.94
N CYS A 26 23.70 11.99 3.02
CA CYS A 26 22.28 11.69 3.28
C CYS A 26 21.90 10.22 3.00
N SER A 27 22.87 9.32 2.84
CA SER A 27 22.66 7.90 2.55
C SER A 27 23.04 7.04 3.75
N TYR A 28 22.26 5.99 3.96
CA TYR A 28 22.43 5.03 5.07
C TYR A 28 23.23 3.81 4.65
N THR A 29 23.65 3.02 5.62
CA THR A 29 24.27 1.72 5.37
C THR A 29 23.42 0.88 4.45
N ARG A 30 24.01 0.38 3.36
CA ARG A 30 23.31 -0.48 2.41
C ARG A 30 23.05 -1.86 2.99
N THR A 31 22.01 -2.48 2.49
CA THR A 31 21.67 -3.88 2.74
C THR A 31 21.41 -4.58 1.42
N THR A 32 21.58 -5.90 1.40
CA THR A 32 21.28 -6.73 0.24
C THR A 32 20.44 -7.92 0.69
N GLY A 33 19.38 -8.20 -0.03
CA GLY A 33 18.50 -9.33 0.26
C GLY A 33 17.03 -8.97 0.22
N ILE A 34 16.20 -9.95 0.53
CA ILE A 34 14.76 -9.78 0.68
C ILE A 34 14.52 -9.19 2.07
N TRP A 35 14.06 -7.96 2.14
CA TRP A 35 13.96 -7.20 3.39
C TRP A 35 12.52 -7.02 3.92
N GLN A 36 11.52 -7.30 3.09
CA GLN A 36 10.12 -7.35 3.52
C GLN A 36 9.70 -8.79 3.84
N THR A 37 8.58 -8.95 4.51
CA THR A 37 8.05 -10.24 4.91
C THR A 37 7.86 -11.20 3.73
N VAL A 38 8.25 -12.44 3.91
CA VAL A 38 8.02 -13.54 2.96
C VAL A 38 7.10 -14.57 3.63
N TRP A 39 6.04 -14.95 2.95
CA TRP A 39 5.08 -15.93 3.47
C TRP A 39 4.64 -16.89 2.38
N LEU A 40 3.98 -17.97 2.77
CA LEU A 40 3.34 -18.93 1.90
C LEU A 40 1.83 -18.90 2.16
N GLU A 41 1.06 -18.90 1.10
CA GLU A 41 -0.39 -19.00 1.15
C GLU A 41 -0.86 -20.26 0.42
N LYS A 42 -1.87 -20.92 1.00
CA LYS A 42 -2.63 -21.94 0.29
C LYS A 42 -3.77 -21.25 -0.42
N VAL A 43 -3.72 -21.21 -1.74
CA VAL A 43 -4.76 -20.60 -2.57
C VAL A 43 -5.60 -21.64 -3.29
N SER A 44 -6.91 -21.39 -3.40
CA SER A 44 -7.78 -22.18 -4.27
C SER A 44 -7.49 -21.83 -5.73
N PRO A 45 -7.39 -22.80 -6.66
CA PRO A 45 -7.25 -22.49 -8.08
C PRO A 45 -8.38 -21.62 -8.66
N GLN A 46 -9.54 -21.61 -8.02
CA GLN A 46 -10.72 -20.82 -8.39
C GLN A 46 -11.00 -19.70 -7.37
N GLY A 47 -10.07 -19.47 -6.44
CA GLY A 47 -10.17 -18.50 -5.38
C GLY A 47 -9.96 -17.05 -5.85
N LEU A 48 -10.20 -16.13 -4.93
CA LEU A 48 -9.97 -14.71 -5.12
C LEU A 48 -8.46 -14.42 -5.18
N LYS A 49 -7.99 -13.86 -6.27
CA LYS A 49 -6.58 -13.47 -6.44
C LYS A 49 -6.27 -12.13 -5.80
N LYS A 50 -7.15 -11.16 -6.03
CA LYS A 50 -7.13 -9.81 -5.43
C LYS A 50 -8.47 -9.13 -5.61
N CYS A 51 -8.71 -8.08 -4.85
CA CYS A 51 -9.85 -7.22 -5.04
C CYS A 51 -9.44 -5.76 -4.80
N ARG A 52 -9.56 -4.90 -5.80
CA ARG A 52 -9.45 -3.45 -5.59
C ARG A 52 -10.74 -2.94 -4.97
N ILE A 53 -10.62 -2.05 -3.99
CA ILE A 53 -11.74 -1.41 -3.31
C ILE A 53 -11.66 0.10 -3.55
N ILE A 54 -12.67 0.64 -4.23
CA ILE A 54 -12.77 2.07 -4.52
C ILE A 54 -13.88 2.65 -3.65
N PRO A 55 -13.54 3.51 -2.68
CA PRO A 55 -14.53 4.20 -1.88
C PRO A 55 -15.17 5.36 -2.66
N ASP A 56 -16.50 5.44 -2.65
CA ASP A 56 -17.28 6.55 -3.18
C ASP A 56 -18.12 7.15 -2.05
N ILE A 57 -17.58 8.18 -1.39
CA ILE A 57 -18.25 8.79 -0.24
C ILE A 57 -19.46 9.63 -0.66
N ASP A 58 -19.46 10.18 -1.87
CA ASP A 58 -20.54 11.03 -2.36
C ASP A 58 -21.82 10.20 -2.60
N ARG A 59 -21.64 8.93 -3.00
CA ARG A 59 -22.73 7.95 -3.13
C ARG A 59 -22.91 7.05 -1.89
N GLY A 60 -21.95 7.08 -0.96
CA GLY A 60 -21.90 6.21 0.22
C GLY A 60 -21.74 4.74 -0.15
N MET A 61 -20.79 4.44 -1.02
CA MET A 61 -20.57 3.11 -1.59
C MET A 61 -19.13 2.65 -1.45
N LEU A 62 -18.95 1.34 -1.39
CA LEU A 62 -17.70 0.65 -1.71
C LEU A 62 -17.88 -0.06 -3.04
N ILE A 63 -16.94 0.14 -3.96
CA ILE A 63 -16.92 -0.49 -5.28
C ILE A 63 -15.80 -1.51 -5.28
N PHE A 64 -16.14 -2.78 -5.44
CA PHE A 64 -15.22 -3.90 -5.44
C PHE A 64 -14.93 -4.34 -6.87
N ILE A 65 -13.65 -4.49 -7.21
CA ILE A 65 -13.21 -4.99 -8.52
C ILE A 65 -12.40 -6.26 -8.28
N PRO A 66 -13.05 -7.45 -8.24
CA PRO A 66 -12.40 -8.72 -7.96
C PRO A 66 -11.63 -9.25 -9.17
N GLU A 67 -10.56 -9.96 -8.90
CA GLU A 67 -9.85 -10.80 -9.86
C GLU A 67 -9.69 -12.21 -9.26
N PHE A 68 -9.85 -13.24 -10.07
CA PHE A 68 -9.75 -14.63 -9.64
C PHE A 68 -8.56 -15.32 -10.30
N HIS A 69 -7.99 -16.35 -9.63
CA HIS A 69 -6.93 -17.18 -10.23
C HIS A 69 -7.42 -17.90 -11.48
N SER A 70 -8.63 -18.43 -11.46
CA SER A 70 -9.36 -18.90 -12.64
C SER A 70 -10.86 -18.74 -12.44
N LEU A 71 -11.61 -18.69 -13.55
CA LEU A 71 -13.06 -18.61 -13.53
C LEU A 71 -13.67 -19.95 -13.94
N GLN A 72 -14.70 -20.38 -13.21
CA GLN A 72 -15.53 -21.52 -13.57
C GLN A 72 -17.00 -21.10 -13.55
N SER A 73 -17.74 -21.54 -14.57
CA SER A 73 -19.17 -21.28 -14.67
C SER A 73 -19.92 -21.86 -13.46
N GLY A 74 -20.85 -21.07 -12.90
CA GLY A 74 -21.64 -21.43 -11.74
C GLY A 74 -21.00 -21.07 -10.40
N ASN A 75 -19.72 -20.62 -10.37
CA ASN A 75 -19.14 -20.10 -9.14
C ASN A 75 -19.69 -18.72 -8.81
N ALA A 76 -19.91 -18.47 -7.51
CA ALA A 76 -20.40 -17.21 -6.99
C ALA A 76 -19.43 -16.60 -5.98
N LEU A 77 -19.29 -15.26 -6.05
CA LEU A 77 -18.60 -14.43 -5.07
C LEU A 77 -19.63 -13.86 -4.09
N TYR A 78 -19.37 -14.02 -2.82
CA TYR A 78 -20.08 -13.38 -1.72
C TYR A 78 -19.18 -12.30 -1.14
N ILE A 79 -19.70 -11.11 -0.94
CA ILE A 79 -19.02 -10.00 -0.29
C ILE A 79 -19.88 -9.56 0.88
N GLN A 80 -19.29 -9.55 2.07
CA GLN A 80 -19.92 -9.02 3.27
C GLN A 80 -19.06 -7.90 3.83
N VAL A 81 -19.70 -6.77 4.17
CA VAL A 81 -19.08 -5.64 4.83
C VAL A 81 -19.72 -5.49 6.20
N SER A 82 -18.90 -5.42 7.24
CA SER A 82 -19.34 -5.27 8.62
C SER A 82 -18.59 -4.16 9.35
N SER A 83 -19.17 -3.68 10.45
CA SER A 83 -18.59 -2.69 11.33
C SER A 83 -18.89 -3.08 12.77
N HIS A 84 -17.86 -3.16 13.60
CA HIS A 84 -17.97 -3.59 15.01
C HIS A 84 -18.73 -4.92 15.19
N GLY A 85 -18.56 -5.85 14.25
CA GLY A 85 -19.22 -7.16 14.26
C GLY A 85 -20.65 -7.17 13.70
N GLU A 86 -21.22 -6.03 13.34
CA GLU A 86 -22.55 -5.94 12.72
C GLU A 86 -22.43 -5.85 11.20
N ILE A 87 -23.24 -6.64 10.48
CA ILE A 87 -23.28 -6.62 9.01
C ILE A 87 -23.94 -5.34 8.53
N CYS A 88 -23.20 -4.50 7.82
CA CYS A 88 -23.67 -3.27 7.21
C CYS A 88 -24.28 -3.51 5.83
N ALA A 89 -23.63 -4.37 5.03
CA ALA A 89 -24.05 -4.67 3.67
C ALA A 89 -23.51 -6.02 3.22
N ARG A 90 -24.22 -6.68 2.31
CA ARG A 90 -23.75 -7.92 1.68
C ARG A 90 -24.33 -8.09 0.28
N THR A 91 -23.64 -8.83 -0.56
CA THR A 91 -24.11 -9.21 -1.90
C THR A 91 -23.58 -10.58 -2.29
N ALA A 92 -24.21 -11.20 -3.27
CA ALA A 92 -23.74 -12.42 -3.91
C ALA A 92 -23.98 -12.30 -5.42
N LEU A 93 -22.98 -12.69 -6.22
CA LEU A 93 -23.03 -12.55 -7.67
C LEU A 93 -22.13 -13.59 -8.33
N PRO A 94 -22.34 -13.91 -9.63
CA PRO A 94 -21.44 -14.79 -10.36
C PRO A 94 -19.99 -14.25 -10.36
N CYS A 95 -19.01 -15.13 -10.23
CA CYS A 95 -17.59 -14.75 -10.29
C CYS A 95 -17.26 -14.18 -11.68
N SER A 96 -16.75 -12.94 -11.69
CA SER A 96 -16.32 -12.23 -12.91
C SER A 96 -15.13 -11.36 -12.59
N SER A 97 -13.99 -11.52 -13.28
CA SER A 97 -12.80 -10.71 -13.06
C SER A 97 -12.92 -9.33 -13.70
N GLY A 98 -12.50 -8.29 -12.96
CA GLY A 98 -12.45 -6.91 -13.44
C GLY A 98 -13.80 -6.22 -13.58
N ILE A 99 -14.90 -6.85 -13.21
CA ILE A 99 -16.25 -6.25 -13.25
C ILE A 99 -16.53 -5.58 -11.90
N PRO A 100 -16.82 -4.25 -11.88
CA PRO A 100 -17.13 -3.53 -10.65
C PRO A 100 -18.43 -4.03 -9.99
N VAL A 101 -18.39 -4.21 -8.68
CA VAL A 101 -19.54 -4.56 -7.83
C VAL A 101 -19.78 -3.40 -6.87
N GLU A 102 -20.85 -2.69 -7.05
CA GLU A 102 -21.23 -1.56 -6.19
C GLU A 102 -22.03 -2.05 -4.97
N LEU A 103 -21.57 -1.69 -3.78
CA LEU A 103 -22.24 -2.05 -2.52
C LEU A 103 -22.50 -0.80 -1.70
N LYS A 104 -23.78 -0.47 -1.54
CA LYS A 104 -24.23 0.67 -0.74
C LYS A 104 -24.02 0.39 0.74
N ILE A 105 -23.38 1.31 1.45
CA ILE A 105 -23.21 1.25 2.90
C ILE A 105 -24.26 2.17 3.53
N PRO A 106 -25.23 1.64 4.27
CA PRO A 106 -26.19 2.47 5.01
C PRO A 106 -25.48 3.28 6.10
N SER A 107 -25.79 4.57 6.18
CA SER A 107 -25.20 5.49 7.18
C SER A 107 -23.66 5.39 7.25
N PRO A 108 -22.95 5.71 6.14
CA PRO A 108 -21.53 5.47 6.04
C PRO A 108 -20.73 6.30 7.04
N VAL A 109 -19.77 5.67 7.73
CA VAL A 109 -18.80 6.33 8.60
C VAL A 109 -17.51 6.48 7.81
N LEU A 110 -16.98 7.70 7.77
CA LEU A 110 -15.79 8.00 6.98
C LEU A 110 -14.51 7.71 7.78
N TRP A 111 -13.48 7.29 7.08
CA TRP A 111 -12.13 7.19 7.61
C TRP A 111 -11.46 8.57 7.58
N GLU A 112 -10.92 9.00 8.71
CA GLU A 112 -10.18 10.26 8.82
C GLU A 112 -9.15 10.22 9.97
N PRO A 113 -8.12 11.09 9.96
CA PRO A 113 -7.22 11.25 11.09
C PRO A 113 -8.00 11.54 12.38
N GLY A 114 -7.65 10.82 13.46
CA GLY A 114 -8.33 10.90 14.75
C GLY A 114 -9.61 10.08 14.87
N LYS A 115 -10.18 9.63 13.74
CA LYS A 115 -11.33 8.72 13.69
C LYS A 115 -11.17 7.71 12.56
N PRO A 116 -10.18 6.82 12.63
CA PRO A 116 -9.83 5.89 11.56
C PRO A 116 -10.83 4.71 11.48
N HIS A 117 -12.05 4.99 11.04
CA HIS A 117 -13.07 3.96 10.93
C HIS A 117 -12.77 3.03 9.76
N LEU A 118 -12.64 1.73 10.05
CA LEU A 118 -12.42 0.67 9.05
C LEU A 118 -13.60 -0.29 9.11
N TYR A 119 -14.07 -0.67 7.93
CA TYR A 119 -15.03 -1.75 7.75
C TYR A 119 -14.29 -3.05 7.56
N ASP A 120 -14.71 -4.11 8.23
CA ASP A 120 -14.26 -5.46 7.92
C ASP A 120 -14.95 -5.93 6.64
N VAL A 121 -14.16 -6.57 5.77
CA VAL A 121 -14.65 -7.10 4.49
C VAL A 121 -14.33 -8.59 4.43
N HIS A 122 -15.36 -9.39 4.28
CA HIS A 122 -15.24 -10.84 4.14
C HIS A 122 -15.68 -11.27 2.74
N TYR A 123 -14.84 -12.04 2.08
CA TYR A 123 -15.11 -12.64 0.78
C TYR A 123 -15.24 -14.15 0.91
N GLU A 124 -16.21 -14.73 0.21
CA GLU A 124 -16.28 -16.16 -0.01
C GLU A 124 -16.46 -16.46 -1.50
N VAL A 125 -15.77 -17.45 -1.99
CA VAL A 125 -16.01 -18.03 -3.31
C VAL A 125 -16.63 -19.41 -3.11
N ARG A 126 -17.79 -19.63 -3.71
CA ARG A 126 -18.54 -20.89 -3.62
C ARG A 126 -18.81 -21.45 -5.02
N ASN A 127 -18.77 -22.77 -5.14
CA ASN A 127 -19.13 -23.45 -6.40
C ASN A 127 -20.67 -23.50 -6.61
N ALA A 128 -21.10 -24.02 -7.75
CA ALA A 128 -22.53 -24.17 -8.11
C ALA A 128 -23.32 -25.03 -7.10
N GLY A 129 -22.67 -25.91 -6.36
CA GLY A 129 -23.26 -26.72 -5.30
C GLY A 129 -23.33 -26.02 -3.94
N GLY A 130 -22.80 -24.78 -3.82
CA GLY A 130 -22.73 -24.02 -2.57
C GLY A 130 -21.54 -24.37 -1.68
N GLU A 131 -20.64 -25.24 -2.11
CA GLU A 131 -19.43 -25.60 -1.38
C GLU A 131 -18.45 -24.43 -1.37
N LEU A 132 -17.83 -24.15 -0.21
CA LEU A 132 -16.82 -23.11 -0.04
C LEU A 132 -15.51 -23.51 -0.72
N LEU A 133 -15.08 -22.70 -1.68
CA LEU A 133 -13.80 -22.86 -2.40
C LEU A 133 -12.69 -21.99 -1.82
N ASP A 134 -13.05 -20.80 -1.35
CA ASP A 134 -12.10 -19.82 -0.82
C ASP A 134 -12.78 -18.87 0.16
N SER A 135 -12.01 -18.39 1.15
CA SER A 135 -12.47 -17.45 2.15
C SER A 135 -11.35 -16.46 2.49
N VAL A 136 -11.59 -15.18 2.34
CA VAL A 136 -10.59 -14.10 2.50
C VAL A 136 -11.14 -13.00 3.39
N GLU A 137 -10.35 -12.64 4.41
CA GLU A 137 -10.62 -11.48 5.26
C GLU A 137 -9.82 -10.27 4.78
N SER A 138 -10.44 -9.10 4.79
CA SER A 138 -9.84 -7.84 4.40
C SER A 138 -10.51 -6.69 5.16
N TYR A 139 -10.13 -5.46 4.84
CA TYR A 139 -10.81 -4.28 5.37
C TYR A 139 -10.85 -3.15 4.34
N ALA A 140 -11.68 -2.14 4.59
CA ALA A 140 -11.79 -0.95 3.76
C ALA A 140 -12.06 0.30 4.60
N GLY A 141 -11.54 1.44 4.16
CA GLY A 141 -11.89 2.76 4.68
C GLY A 141 -12.67 3.58 3.65
N LEU A 142 -13.80 4.15 4.05
CA LEU A 142 -14.53 5.10 3.22
C LEU A 142 -13.87 6.47 3.33
N ARG A 143 -13.14 6.89 2.31
CA ARG A 143 -12.52 8.22 2.26
C ARG A 143 -12.40 8.71 0.82
N LYS A 144 -12.29 10.02 0.64
CA LYS A 144 -12.04 10.68 -0.65
C LYS A 144 -10.93 11.71 -0.49
N CYS A 145 -9.91 11.62 -1.34
CA CYS A 145 -8.84 12.61 -1.43
C CYS A 145 -8.91 13.31 -2.78
N HIS A 146 -8.79 14.63 -2.79
CA HIS A 146 -8.68 15.39 -4.04
C HIS A 146 -7.99 16.73 -3.79
N VAL A 147 -7.60 17.37 -4.88
CA VAL A 147 -7.05 18.73 -4.88
C VAL A 147 -8.02 19.63 -5.62
N GLU A 148 -8.34 20.77 -5.03
CA GLU A 148 -9.14 21.81 -5.65
C GLU A 148 -8.42 23.16 -5.51
N GLY A 149 -8.09 23.75 -6.65
CA GLY A 149 -7.18 24.90 -6.69
C GLY A 149 -5.80 24.55 -6.11
N ASN A 150 -5.41 25.20 -5.03
CA ASN A 150 -4.15 24.97 -4.31
C ASN A 150 -4.33 24.33 -2.93
N ARG A 151 -5.46 23.69 -2.69
CA ARG A 151 -5.79 23.06 -1.41
C ARG A 151 -6.01 21.57 -1.56
N PHE A 152 -5.57 20.84 -0.55
CA PHE A 152 -5.85 19.41 -0.40
C PHE A 152 -7.12 19.21 0.42
N TYR A 153 -7.96 18.30 -0.04
CA TYR A 153 -9.22 17.94 0.62
C TYR A 153 -9.22 16.46 0.99
N LEU A 154 -9.68 16.18 2.18
CA LEU A 154 -10.02 14.84 2.65
C LEU A 154 -11.51 14.85 3.01
N ASN A 155 -12.29 13.93 2.45
CA ASN A 155 -13.74 13.82 2.71
C ASN A 155 -14.50 15.14 2.45
N ASN A 156 -14.15 15.84 1.38
CA ASN A 156 -14.71 17.15 0.99
C ASN A 156 -14.43 18.28 2.00
N GLN A 157 -13.51 18.07 2.96
CA GLN A 157 -13.06 19.10 3.90
C GLN A 157 -11.60 19.47 3.62
N PRO A 158 -11.24 20.75 3.65
CA PRO A 158 -9.86 21.17 3.45
C PRO A 158 -8.99 20.69 4.61
N VAL A 159 -7.85 20.08 4.30
CA VAL A 159 -6.89 19.56 5.28
C VAL A 159 -5.53 20.16 5.06
N PHE A 160 -4.93 20.67 6.14
CA PHE A 160 -3.54 21.09 6.13
C PHE A 160 -2.64 19.89 6.44
N LEU A 161 -1.84 19.50 5.45
CA LEU A 161 -0.91 18.37 5.56
C LEU A 161 0.32 18.79 6.36
N ARG A 162 0.43 18.28 7.58
CA ARG A 162 1.62 18.39 8.43
C ARG A 162 2.35 17.06 8.40
N LEU A 163 3.11 16.84 7.33
CA LEU A 163 3.81 15.59 7.09
C LEU A 163 5.28 15.69 7.52
N VAL A 164 5.74 14.72 8.30
CA VAL A 164 7.16 14.53 8.53
C VAL A 164 7.77 13.81 7.32
N LEU A 165 9.02 14.09 7.00
CA LEU A 165 9.76 13.31 6.01
C LEU A 165 10.32 12.08 6.71
N ASP A 166 9.81 10.90 6.34
CA ASP A 166 10.21 9.62 6.90
C ASP A 166 11.01 8.81 5.88
N GLN A 167 12.18 8.36 6.26
CA GLN A 167 13.09 7.59 5.41
C GLN A 167 13.11 6.10 5.76
N GLY A 168 12.39 5.68 6.80
CA GLY A 168 12.14 4.28 7.16
C GLY A 168 13.41 3.49 7.51
N PHE A 169 14.34 4.08 8.25
CA PHE A 169 15.55 3.42 8.75
C PHE A 169 15.52 3.25 10.25
N TYR A 170 15.92 2.08 10.71
CA TYR A 170 15.85 1.66 12.10
C TYR A 170 17.24 1.38 12.67
N PRO A 171 17.53 1.77 13.93
CA PRO A 171 18.86 1.57 14.54
C PRO A 171 19.30 0.09 14.57
N LYS A 172 18.35 -0.83 14.77
CA LYS A 172 18.65 -2.27 14.86
C LYS A 172 18.34 -3.03 13.57
N GLY A 173 17.31 -2.63 12.82
CA GLY A 173 16.86 -3.33 11.62
C GLY A 173 17.42 -2.76 10.32
N ILE A 174 18.05 -1.60 10.36
CA ILE A 174 18.56 -0.82 9.23
C ILE A 174 17.43 -0.48 8.26
N TRP A 175 17.16 -1.33 7.29
CA TRP A 175 16.14 -1.15 6.25
C TRP A 175 14.76 -1.64 6.67
N THR A 176 14.68 -2.52 7.67
CA THR A 176 13.46 -3.20 8.11
C THR A 176 13.15 -2.85 9.56
N ALA A 177 11.89 -2.57 9.88
CA ALA A 177 11.47 -2.44 11.27
C ALA A 177 11.67 -3.76 12.01
N PRO A 178 12.26 -3.75 13.23
CA PRO A 178 12.46 -4.98 14.01
C PRO A 178 11.15 -5.66 14.44
N SER A 179 10.09 -4.88 14.65
CA SER A 179 8.79 -5.37 15.10
C SER A 179 7.64 -4.46 14.68
N ASP A 180 6.41 -4.91 14.84
CA ASP A 180 5.21 -4.08 14.67
C ASP A 180 5.18 -2.91 15.67
N GLU A 181 5.71 -3.11 16.87
CA GLU A 181 5.80 -2.07 17.90
C GLU A 181 6.71 -0.93 17.45
N ASP A 182 7.80 -1.22 16.73
CA ASP A 182 8.67 -0.18 16.17
C ASP A 182 7.93 0.64 15.11
N LEU A 183 7.12 0.00 14.25
CA LEU A 183 6.29 0.69 13.26
C LEU A 183 5.24 1.60 13.92
N LYS A 184 4.54 1.09 14.94
CA LYS A 184 3.56 1.88 15.70
C LYS A 184 4.20 3.04 16.43
N GLN A 185 5.37 2.81 17.04
CA GLN A 185 6.08 3.83 17.80
C GLN A 185 6.48 5.02 16.91
N ASP A 186 6.92 4.77 15.68
CA ASP A 186 7.24 5.84 14.74
C ASP A 186 6.02 6.71 14.44
N ILE A 187 4.87 6.09 14.16
CA ILE A 187 3.61 6.78 13.94
C ILE A 187 3.20 7.57 15.19
N GLU A 188 3.24 6.96 16.37
CA GLU A 188 2.87 7.60 17.63
C GLU A 188 3.75 8.80 17.95
N LEU A 189 5.07 8.68 17.79
CA LEU A 189 6.01 9.77 18.04
C LEU A 189 5.76 10.93 17.10
N SER A 190 5.50 10.65 15.82
CA SER A 190 5.14 11.64 14.82
C SER A 190 3.85 12.37 15.21
N MET A 191 2.80 11.62 15.56
CA MET A 191 1.52 12.20 15.98
C MET A 191 1.65 13.02 17.27
N LYS A 192 2.42 12.56 18.26
CA LYS A 192 2.72 13.30 19.50
C LYS A 192 3.47 14.61 19.22
N ALA A 193 4.29 14.65 18.17
CA ALA A 193 4.98 15.86 17.72
C ALA A 193 4.07 16.84 16.93
N GLY A 194 2.79 16.46 16.69
CA GLY A 194 1.80 17.31 16.04
C GLY A 194 1.69 17.10 14.52
N PHE A 195 2.37 16.11 13.95
CA PHE A 195 2.19 15.73 12.55
C PHE A 195 0.91 14.90 12.40
N ASN A 196 0.27 15.00 11.22
CA ASN A 196 -0.89 14.16 10.88
C ASN A 196 -0.56 13.09 9.84
N GLY A 197 0.71 12.97 9.46
CA GLY A 197 1.16 11.98 8.49
C GLY A 197 2.65 12.09 8.17
N ALA A 198 3.10 11.28 7.20
CA ALA A 198 4.45 11.26 6.70
C ALA A 198 4.50 11.24 5.16
N ARG A 199 5.53 11.86 4.59
CA ARG A 199 6.02 11.55 3.25
C ARG A 199 7.07 10.46 3.36
N LEU A 200 6.80 9.31 2.75
CA LEU A 200 7.63 8.11 2.83
C LEU A 200 8.74 8.20 1.79
N HIS A 201 9.85 8.82 2.17
CA HIS A 201 10.85 9.34 1.23
C HIS A 201 11.83 8.28 0.72
N GLN A 202 11.89 8.12 -0.60
CA GLN A 202 12.87 7.27 -1.31
C GLN A 202 12.82 5.78 -0.92
N LYS A 203 11.66 5.29 -0.51
CA LYS A 203 11.47 3.89 -0.08
C LYS A 203 10.01 3.48 -0.26
N VAL A 204 9.78 2.29 -0.81
CA VAL A 204 8.47 1.62 -0.74
C VAL A 204 8.37 0.96 0.62
N PHE A 205 7.52 1.50 1.48
CA PHE A 205 7.36 1.00 2.84
C PHE A 205 6.69 -0.38 2.87
N GLU A 206 6.83 -1.07 3.99
CA GLU A 206 6.21 -2.35 4.24
C GLU A 206 4.68 -2.19 4.32
N GLU A 207 3.92 -3.18 3.82
CA GLU A 207 2.45 -3.20 3.95
C GLU A 207 2.01 -3.10 5.42
N ARG A 208 2.81 -3.66 6.35
CA ARG A 208 2.58 -3.56 7.80
C ARG A 208 2.61 -2.12 8.33
N PHE A 209 3.42 -1.23 7.73
CA PHE A 209 3.40 0.19 8.08
C PHE A 209 2.07 0.84 7.67
N HIS A 210 1.61 0.59 6.45
CA HIS A 210 0.32 1.09 5.97
C HIS A 210 -0.85 0.52 6.77
N TYR A 211 -0.79 -0.76 7.14
CA TYR A 211 -1.79 -1.38 8.03
C TYR A 211 -1.94 -0.63 9.36
N TRP A 212 -0.83 -0.26 9.99
CA TRP A 212 -0.87 0.52 11.23
C TRP A 212 -1.28 1.98 10.98
N ALA A 213 -0.83 2.60 9.91
CA ALA A 213 -1.26 3.93 9.50
C ALA A 213 -2.78 4.00 9.28
N ASP A 214 -3.36 2.99 8.64
CA ASP A 214 -4.81 2.88 8.44
C ASP A 214 -5.57 2.81 9.77
N ARG A 215 -5.09 2.01 10.72
CA ARG A 215 -5.73 1.80 12.03
C ARG A 215 -5.52 2.95 13.00
N MET A 216 -4.43 3.69 12.86
CA MET A 216 -4.12 4.81 13.74
C MET A 216 -4.57 6.16 13.17
N GLY A 217 -5.07 6.21 11.94
CA GLY A 217 -5.52 7.44 11.30
C GLY A 217 -4.36 8.36 10.91
N TYR A 218 -3.27 7.79 10.42
CA TYR A 218 -2.07 8.50 10.03
C TYR A 218 -1.98 8.59 8.52
N LEU A 219 -1.86 9.80 7.98
CA LEU A 219 -1.79 10.03 6.53
C LEU A 219 -0.41 9.63 5.98
N THR A 220 -0.38 8.95 4.85
CA THR A 220 0.86 8.59 4.18
C THR A 220 0.88 9.13 2.75
N TRP A 221 2.01 9.71 2.37
CA TRP A 221 2.31 10.10 1.00
C TRP A 221 3.39 9.13 0.50
N GLY A 222 2.99 8.16 -0.32
CA GLY A 222 3.87 7.13 -0.85
C GLY A 222 4.87 7.70 -1.86
N GLU A 223 6.05 7.12 -1.91
CA GLU A 223 7.10 7.50 -2.86
C GLU A 223 7.81 6.24 -3.34
N PHE A 224 8.13 6.19 -4.63
CA PHE A 224 9.02 5.18 -5.16
C PHE A 224 10.44 5.74 -5.23
N PRO A 225 11.48 4.99 -4.83
CA PRO A 225 12.86 5.47 -4.88
C PRO A 225 13.29 5.72 -6.32
N ASP A 226 13.80 6.93 -6.62
CA ASP A 226 14.32 7.30 -7.94
C ASP A 226 15.84 7.57 -7.92
N TRP A 227 16.39 7.81 -6.73
CA TRP A 227 17.82 8.05 -6.60
C TRP A 227 18.62 6.83 -7.07
N GLY A 228 19.63 7.11 -7.86
CA GLY A 228 20.46 6.06 -8.45
C GLY A 228 20.13 5.74 -9.90
N LEU A 229 19.04 6.23 -10.44
CA LEU A 229 18.68 6.11 -11.86
C LEU A 229 19.13 7.31 -12.71
N ALA A 230 19.34 8.47 -12.09
CA ALA A 230 19.68 9.69 -12.79
C ALA A 230 21.18 9.75 -13.16
N PHE A 231 21.47 10.19 -14.39
CA PHE A 231 22.86 10.29 -14.90
C PHE A 231 23.71 11.37 -14.22
N TRP A 232 23.07 12.34 -13.56
CA TRP A 232 23.74 13.43 -12.83
C TRP A 232 24.19 13.04 -11.41
N ASP A 233 23.91 11.83 -10.98
CA ASP A 233 24.25 11.32 -9.64
C ASP A 233 25.75 10.92 -9.52
N HIS A 234 26.62 11.63 -10.23
CA HIS A 234 28.07 11.49 -10.12
C HIS A 234 28.61 11.88 -8.74
N SER A 235 27.83 12.63 -7.96
CA SER A 235 28.20 13.07 -6.62
C SER A 235 28.48 11.93 -5.64
N PHE A 236 27.96 10.73 -5.90
CA PHE A 236 28.18 9.55 -5.07
C PHE A 236 29.36 8.66 -5.51
N GLY A 237 30.16 9.09 -6.49
CA GLY A 237 31.35 8.38 -6.93
C GLY A 237 31.05 7.02 -7.58
N VAL A 238 29.90 6.92 -8.22
CA VAL A 238 29.48 5.72 -8.96
C VAL A 238 29.92 5.85 -10.40
N ASP A 239 30.79 4.93 -10.82
CA ASP A 239 31.23 4.84 -12.20
C ASP A 239 30.16 4.08 -13.00
N ARG A 240 29.26 4.81 -13.67
CA ARG A 240 28.08 4.22 -14.31
C ARG A 240 28.15 4.25 -15.81
N LYS A 241 28.07 3.07 -16.39
CA LYS A 241 27.40 2.91 -17.68
C LYS A 241 25.90 2.75 -17.41
N VAL A 242 25.18 3.84 -17.33
CA VAL A 242 23.73 3.80 -17.03
C VAL A 242 23.00 3.33 -18.28
N ASP A 243 22.41 2.15 -18.21
CA ASP A 243 21.38 1.74 -19.16
C ASP A 243 20.06 2.43 -18.76
N HIS A 244 19.93 3.69 -19.18
CA HIS A 244 18.75 4.50 -18.88
C HIS A 244 17.44 3.83 -19.29
N TYR A 245 17.42 3.18 -20.46
CA TYR A 245 16.23 2.55 -20.98
C TYR A 245 15.77 1.40 -20.07
N ARG A 246 16.67 0.53 -19.68
CA ARG A 246 16.40 -0.58 -18.77
C ARG A 246 16.04 -0.08 -17.37
N GLY A 247 16.76 0.92 -16.88
CA GLY A 247 16.48 1.53 -15.57
C GLY A 247 15.09 2.13 -15.49
N PHE A 248 14.66 2.91 -16.49
CA PHE A 248 13.31 3.48 -16.53
C PHE A 248 12.22 2.42 -16.75
N SER A 249 12.47 1.40 -17.54
CA SER A 249 11.51 0.31 -17.74
C SER A 249 11.26 -0.46 -16.43
N ASN A 250 12.33 -0.79 -15.70
CA ASN A 250 12.24 -1.43 -14.39
C ASN A 250 11.50 -0.53 -13.40
N HIS A 251 11.91 0.72 -13.27
CA HIS A 251 11.29 1.71 -12.38
C HIS A 251 9.77 1.81 -12.62
N ARG A 252 9.37 1.96 -13.88
CA ARG A 252 7.95 2.06 -14.24
C ARG A 252 7.15 0.82 -13.84
N SER A 253 7.66 -0.36 -14.11
CA SER A 253 6.97 -1.62 -13.82
C SER A 253 6.89 -1.89 -12.31
N GLU A 254 7.96 -1.63 -11.59
CA GLU A 254 8.06 -1.84 -10.14
C GLU A 254 7.21 -0.82 -9.38
N TRP A 255 7.20 0.46 -9.82
CA TRP A 255 6.33 1.47 -9.22
C TRP A 255 4.86 1.15 -9.43
N ALA A 256 4.46 0.75 -10.65
CA ALA A 256 3.10 0.32 -10.92
C ALA A 256 2.68 -0.86 -10.03
N ALA A 257 3.58 -1.82 -9.80
CA ALA A 257 3.34 -2.95 -8.91
C ALA A 257 3.20 -2.52 -7.44
N ALA A 258 4.02 -1.58 -6.97
CA ALA A 258 3.92 -1.03 -5.61
C ALA A 258 2.58 -0.30 -5.39
N VAL A 259 2.18 0.55 -6.34
CA VAL A 259 0.87 1.24 -6.29
C VAL A 259 -0.29 0.23 -6.31
N ASP A 260 -0.20 -0.82 -7.12
CA ASP A 260 -1.23 -1.87 -7.18
C ASP A 260 -1.32 -2.68 -5.88
N ARG A 261 -0.17 -2.98 -5.26
CA ARG A 261 -0.11 -3.66 -3.96
C ARG A 261 -0.81 -2.85 -2.87
N ASP A 262 -0.50 -1.57 -2.79
CA ASP A 262 -0.89 -0.70 -1.68
C ASP A 262 -2.21 0.06 -1.95
N PHE A 263 -2.89 -0.24 -3.07
CA PHE A 263 -4.06 0.51 -3.56
C PHE A 263 -5.19 0.66 -2.54
N ASN A 264 -5.43 -0.38 -1.73
CA ASN A 264 -6.58 -0.43 -0.82
C ASN A 264 -6.36 0.30 0.52
N HIS A 265 -5.15 0.76 0.81
CA HIS A 265 -4.86 1.43 2.09
C HIS A 265 -5.47 2.84 2.16
N PRO A 266 -6.44 3.10 3.05
CA PRO A 266 -7.07 4.41 3.15
C PRO A 266 -6.13 5.50 3.65
N SER A 267 -5.05 5.16 4.35
CA SER A 267 -4.02 6.11 4.81
C SER A 267 -3.25 6.75 3.67
N ILE A 268 -3.11 6.09 2.52
CA ILE A 268 -2.35 6.60 1.39
C ILE A 268 -3.18 7.67 0.67
N ILE A 269 -2.69 8.91 0.68
CA ILE A 269 -3.38 10.07 0.13
C ILE A 269 -2.78 10.57 -1.19
N ALA A 270 -1.54 10.23 -1.47
CA ALA A 270 -0.83 10.62 -2.69
C ALA A 270 0.38 9.71 -2.95
N TRP A 271 0.91 9.80 -4.16
CA TRP A 271 2.13 9.14 -4.63
C TRP A 271 3.02 10.14 -5.38
N THR A 272 4.34 9.98 -5.22
CA THR A 272 5.38 10.75 -5.92
C THR A 272 6.42 9.83 -6.50
#